data_ba710cfaacfad15046a124b6fa2e6dfc
#
_entry.id   ba710cfaacfad15046a124b6fa2e6dfc
#
_cell.length_a   1.000
_cell.length_b   1.000
_cell.length_c   1.000
_cell.angle_alpha   90.00
_cell.angle_beta   90.00
_cell.angle_gamma   90.00
#
_symmetry.space_group_name_H-M   'P 1'
#
loop_
_entity.id
_entity.type
_entity.pdbx_description
1 polymer ?
#
loop_
_entity_poly.entity_id
_entity_poly.type
_entity_poly.pdbx_seq_one_letter_code
_entity_poly.pdbx_strand_id
1 'polypeptide(L)'
;VELRAFGLTWYWSAGWKNIPLFLSKKTKAKITGIEIQSISSALAKRNIELNNLQEQIEIINDDMKNWNKYFRKGYFDLVVTNPPFFRFHGEEKQLNDLDQLSLARHEISINLNSLIETASNLLKDKGYFVMVHRVDRLIDIIETMKKYSLEPKRIQFCYTKLEKEGKILLIEGVKNGNSGLRVLSPLIAHDDDGNYSKVVLEMFK
;
A
#
# COMPACT_ATOMS: atom_id res chain seq x y z
N VAL A 1 2.14 12.09 4.75
CA VAL A 1 3.47 11.73 4.21
C VAL A 1 3.83 12.82 3.24
N GLU A 2 4.83 13.67 3.58
CA GLU A 2 5.42 14.56 2.57
C GLU A 2 6.09 13.68 1.53
N LEU A 3 5.56 13.67 0.31
CA LEU A 3 6.20 13.05 -0.84
C LEU A 3 7.43 13.88 -1.17
N ARG A 4 8.59 13.45 -0.70
CA ARG A 4 9.86 13.97 -1.20
C ARG A 4 9.99 13.57 -2.67
N ALA A 5 10.79 14.27 -3.45
CA ALA A 5 11.00 13.95 -4.86
C ALA A 5 11.64 12.56 -4.99
N PHE A 6 10.81 11.54 -5.24
CA PHE A 6 11.25 10.17 -5.50
C PHE A 6 11.40 9.98 -7.01
N GLY A 7 12.49 9.38 -7.43
CA GLY A 7 12.75 9.12 -8.85
C GLY A 7 11.90 7.95 -9.39
N LEU A 8 11.65 6.94 -8.58
CA LEU A 8 10.93 5.71 -8.92
C LEU A 8 10.05 5.27 -7.76
N THR A 9 8.79 4.99 -8.04
CA THR A 9 7.81 4.52 -7.05
C THR A 9 7.16 3.22 -7.53
N TRP A 10 7.12 2.23 -6.67
CA TRP A 10 6.42 0.97 -6.90
C TRP A 10 5.17 0.90 -6.04
N TYR A 11 4.10 0.37 -6.62
CA TYR A 11 2.81 0.25 -5.96
C TYR A 11 2.20 -1.14 -6.17
N TRP A 12 1.70 -1.72 -5.09
CA TRP A 12 0.91 -2.95 -5.12
C TRP A 12 -0.37 -2.81 -4.29
N SER A 13 -1.49 -3.25 -4.86
CA SER A 13 -2.79 -3.22 -4.18
C SER A 13 -3.70 -4.33 -4.67
N ALA A 14 -4.44 -4.93 -3.75
CA ALA A 14 -5.63 -5.68 -4.06
C ALA A 14 -6.84 -4.74 -4.01
N GLY A 15 -7.34 -4.33 -5.16
CA GLY A 15 -8.65 -3.68 -5.28
C GLY A 15 -8.72 -2.15 -5.32
N TRP A 16 -7.63 -1.38 -5.10
CA TRP A 16 -7.66 0.10 -5.18
C TRP A 16 -6.92 0.61 -6.41
N LYS A 17 -7.66 0.81 -7.49
CA LYS A 17 -7.16 1.14 -8.85
C LYS A 17 -6.63 2.58 -9.00
N ASN A 18 -6.76 3.43 -7.97
CA ASN A 18 -6.57 4.87 -8.11
C ASN A 18 -5.30 5.43 -7.43
N ILE A 19 -4.57 4.66 -6.60
CA ILE A 19 -3.39 5.19 -5.89
C ILE A 19 -2.31 5.69 -6.87
N PRO A 20 -1.97 5.02 -7.97
CA PRO A 20 -1.02 5.56 -8.95
C PRO A 20 -1.46 6.92 -9.52
N LEU A 21 -2.77 7.10 -9.78
CA LEU A 21 -3.33 8.35 -10.27
C LEU A 21 -3.23 9.48 -9.22
N PHE A 22 -3.47 9.18 -7.94
CA PHE A 22 -3.27 10.17 -6.87
C PHE A 22 -1.80 10.52 -6.67
N LEU A 23 -0.92 9.54 -6.75
CA LEU A 23 0.52 9.77 -6.66
C LEU A 23 1.02 10.64 -7.81
N SER A 24 0.54 10.43 -9.04
CA SER A 24 0.95 11.22 -10.20
C SER A 24 0.64 12.72 -10.07
N LYS A 25 -0.41 13.08 -9.31
CA LYS A 25 -0.72 14.48 -8.99
C LYS A 25 0.27 15.12 -8.01
N LYS A 26 0.92 14.29 -7.19
CA LYS A 26 1.80 14.74 -6.09
C LYS A 26 3.30 14.65 -6.45
N THR A 27 3.66 13.94 -7.51
CA THR A 27 5.05 13.76 -7.93
C THR A 27 5.16 13.60 -9.45
N LYS A 28 6.33 13.93 -10.00
CA LYS A 28 6.71 13.61 -11.40
C LYS A 28 7.52 12.30 -11.52
N ALA A 29 7.68 11.57 -10.44
CA ALA A 29 8.36 10.28 -10.44
C ALA A 29 7.67 9.29 -11.39
N LYS A 30 8.44 8.37 -11.97
CA LYS A 30 7.90 7.20 -12.65
C LYS A 30 7.25 6.29 -11.63
N ILE A 31 6.07 5.78 -11.94
CA ILE A 31 5.27 4.94 -11.06
C ILE A 31 5.04 3.60 -11.75
N THR A 32 5.41 2.51 -11.09
CA THR A 32 5.09 1.16 -11.59
C THR A 32 4.13 0.47 -10.62
N GLY A 33 3.01 -0.01 -11.13
CA GLY A 33 2.07 -0.85 -10.40
C GLY A 33 2.18 -2.30 -10.83
N ILE A 34 2.01 -3.24 -9.91
CA ILE A 34 1.82 -4.65 -10.22
C ILE A 34 0.44 -5.09 -9.73
N GLU A 35 -0.31 -5.75 -10.61
CA GLU A 35 -1.68 -6.19 -10.34
C GLU A 35 -1.87 -7.58 -10.92
N ILE A 36 -2.22 -8.54 -10.06
CA ILE A 36 -2.38 -9.95 -10.44
C ILE A 36 -3.68 -10.19 -11.22
N GLN A 37 -4.75 -9.47 -10.90
CA GLN A 37 -6.05 -9.62 -11.56
C GLN A 37 -6.05 -8.94 -12.92
N SER A 38 -6.23 -9.71 -14.00
CA SER A 38 -6.21 -9.22 -15.38
C SER A 38 -7.26 -8.13 -15.64
N ILE A 39 -8.48 -8.29 -15.10
CA ILE A 39 -9.56 -7.30 -15.24
C ILE A 39 -9.17 -5.99 -14.54
N SER A 40 -8.63 -6.07 -13.32
CA SER A 40 -8.19 -4.90 -12.55
C SER A 40 -7.02 -4.20 -13.23
N SER A 41 -6.07 -4.96 -13.77
CA SER A 41 -4.94 -4.44 -14.55
C SER A 41 -5.42 -3.72 -15.80
N ALA A 42 -6.35 -4.31 -16.57
CA ALA A 42 -6.92 -3.68 -17.77
C ALA A 42 -7.64 -2.36 -17.44
N LEU A 43 -8.43 -2.33 -16.36
CA LEU A 43 -9.10 -1.11 -15.91
C LEU A 43 -8.11 -0.04 -15.46
N ALA A 44 -7.04 -0.42 -14.76
CA ALA A 44 -5.99 0.53 -14.36
C ALA A 44 -5.30 1.14 -15.58
N LYS A 45 -4.93 0.33 -16.58
CA LYS A 45 -4.34 0.79 -17.85
C LYS A 45 -5.27 1.77 -18.58
N ARG A 46 -6.55 1.43 -18.70
CA ARG A 46 -7.55 2.32 -19.31
C ARG A 46 -7.66 3.66 -18.57
N ASN A 47 -7.64 3.65 -17.24
CA ASN A 47 -7.67 4.89 -16.45
C ASN A 47 -6.41 5.75 -16.69
N ILE A 48 -5.25 5.13 -16.84
CA ILE A 48 -3.99 5.82 -17.19
C ILE A 48 -4.10 6.49 -18.56
N GLU A 49 -4.61 5.78 -19.55
CA GLU A 49 -4.85 6.31 -20.90
C GLU A 49 -5.81 7.50 -20.89
N LEU A 50 -6.95 7.37 -20.22
CA LEU A 50 -7.95 8.44 -20.09
C LEU A 50 -7.40 9.71 -19.41
N ASN A 51 -6.37 9.59 -18.61
CA ASN A 51 -5.72 10.73 -17.93
C ASN A 51 -4.41 11.17 -18.61
N ASN A 52 -4.01 10.58 -19.74
CA ASN A 52 -2.77 10.87 -20.47
C ASN A 52 -1.51 10.71 -19.61
N LEU A 53 -1.47 9.64 -18.81
CA LEU A 53 -0.39 9.37 -17.83
C LEU A 53 0.51 8.19 -18.23
N GLN A 54 0.47 7.69 -19.48
CA GLN A 54 1.23 6.54 -19.96
C GLN A 54 2.75 6.77 -19.88
N GLU A 55 3.17 8.02 -20.02
CA GLU A 55 4.58 8.42 -19.86
C GLU A 55 5.09 8.33 -18.42
N GLN A 56 4.16 8.35 -17.43
CA GLN A 56 4.52 8.39 -16.01
C GLN A 56 4.19 7.09 -15.27
N ILE A 57 3.11 6.40 -15.66
CA ILE A 57 2.58 5.24 -14.93
C ILE A 57 2.56 4.02 -15.84
N GLU A 58 3.16 2.94 -15.35
CA GLU A 58 3.13 1.61 -15.97
C GLU A 58 2.41 0.61 -15.05
N ILE A 59 1.58 -0.27 -15.62
CA ILE A 59 0.95 -1.39 -14.90
C ILE A 59 1.40 -2.73 -15.50
N ILE A 60 2.00 -3.54 -14.67
CA ILE A 60 2.40 -4.92 -14.97
C ILE A 60 1.30 -5.85 -14.46
N ASN A 61 0.78 -6.72 -15.33
CA ASN A 61 -0.17 -7.75 -14.92
C ASN A 61 0.59 -9.05 -14.61
N ASP A 62 0.98 -9.24 -13.38
CA ASP A 62 1.65 -10.46 -12.88
C ASP A 62 1.52 -10.53 -11.34
N ASP A 63 1.89 -11.67 -10.75
CA ASP A 63 2.05 -11.82 -9.30
C ASP A 63 3.29 -11.04 -8.82
N MET A 64 3.14 -10.28 -7.73
CA MET A 64 4.27 -9.56 -7.13
C MET A 64 5.44 -10.47 -6.73
N LYS A 65 5.21 -11.76 -6.48
CA LYS A 65 6.27 -12.75 -6.23
C LYS A 65 7.24 -12.90 -7.40
N ASN A 66 6.79 -12.54 -8.60
CA ASN A 66 7.58 -12.54 -9.83
C ASN A 66 8.33 -11.24 -10.10
N TRP A 67 8.44 -10.34 -9.12
CA TRP A 67 9.06 -9.02 -9.27
C TRP A 67 10.47 -9.06 -9.89
N ASN A 68 11.23 -10.13 -9.61
CA ASN A 68 12.60 -10.34 -10.11
C ASN A 68 12.69 -10.60 -11.63
N LYS A 69 11.56 -10.87 -12.31
CA LYS A 69 11.49 -10.90 -13.78
C LYS A 69 11.58 -9.49 -14.39
N TYR A 70 11.21 -8.47 -13.64
CA TYR A 70 11.05 -7.09 -14.11
C TYR A 70 12.08 -6.13 -13.54
N PHE A 71 12.53 -6.38 -12.30
CA PHE A 71 13.37 -5.46 -11.57
C PHE A 71 14.53 -6.15 -10.87
N ARG A 72 15.63 -5.42 -10.75
CA ARG A 72 16.74 -5.81 -9.87
C ARG A 72 16.44 -5.40 -8.42
N LYS A 73 17.11 -6.02 -7.46
CA LYS A 73 17.12 -5.56 -6.07
C LYS A 73 17.55 -4.10 -5.97
N GLY A 74 16.95 -3.37 -5.05
CA GLY A 74 17.32 -1.98 -4.81
C GLY A 74 16.99 -1.04 -5.98
N TYR A 75 15.85 -1.23 -6.64
CA TYR A 75 15.49 -0.44 -7.82
C TYR A 75 14.67 0.80 -7.47
N PHE A 76 13.78 0.74 -6.46
CA PHE A 76 12.82 1.79 -6.14
C PHE A 76 13.24 2.65 -4.95
N ASP A 77 12.87 3.92 -4.99
CA ASP A 77 13.06 4.87 -3.88
C ASP A 77 11.91 4.78 -2.87
N LEU A 78 10.71 4.42 -3.34
CA LEU A 78 9.49 4.29 -2.54
C LEU A 78 8.72 3.04 -2.97
N VAL A 79 8.27 2.27 -1.99
CA VAL A 79 7.29 1.19 -2.18
C VAL A 79 6.05 1.51 -1.34
N VAL A 80 4.89 1.55 -1.99
CA VAL A 80 3.59 1.78 -1.34
C VAL A 80 2.73 0.54 -1.50
N THR A 81 2.03 0.12 -0.44
CA THR A 81 1.13 -1.02 -0.50
C THR A 81 -0.13 -0.83 0.35
N ASN A 82 -1.24 -1.32 -0.17
CA ASN A 82 -2.50 -1.48 0.55
C ASN A 82 -2.98 -2.92 0.35
N PRO A 83 -2.44 -3.88 1.12
CA PRO A 83 -2.78 -5.29 0.97
C PRO A 83 -4.20 -5.56 1.46
N PRO A 84 -4.83 -6.67 1.03
CA PRO A 84 -6.09 -7.11 1.60
C PRO A 84 -5.93 -7.40 3.09
N PHE A 85 -6.90 -6.94 3.91
CA PHE A 85 -6.78 -6.93 5.39
C PHE A 85 -7.24 -8.22 6.08
N PHE A 86 -7.60 -9.28 5.35
CA PHE A 86 -8.22 -10.45 5.96
C PHE A 86 -7.17 -11.41 6.56
N ARG A 87 -7.43 -11.89 7.79
CA ARG A 87 -6.80 -13.12 8.29
C ARG A 87 -7.54 -14.30 7.68
N PHE A 88 -6.80 -15.23 7.11
CA PHE A 88 -7.35 -16.55 6.81
C PHE A 88 -7.43 -17.32 8.13
N HIS A 89 -8.58 -17.29 8.77
CA HIS A 89 -8.93 -18.27 9.80
C HIS A 89 -9.51 -19.44 9.03
N GLY A 90 -8.77 -20.51 8.81
CA GLY A 90 -9.05 -21.76 8.10
C GLY A 90 -10.46 -22.36 8.12
N GLU A 91 -11.50 -21.57 8.27
CA GLU A 91 -12.89 -21.98 8.17
C GLU A 91 -13.38 -21.77 6.73
N GLU A 92 -13.45 -22.87 5.99
CA GLU A 92 -13.96 -22.99 4.62
C GLU A 92 -15.41 -22.50 4.41
N LYS A 93 -16.07 -21.93 5.41
CA LYS A 93 -17.52 -21.67 5.43
C LYS A 93 -17.99 -20.31 4.93
N GLN A 94 -17.12 -19.47 4.35
CA GLN A 94 -17.54 -18.18 3.75
C GLN A 94 -17.11 -18.02 2.28
N LEU A 95 -17.11 -19.10 1.54
CA LEU A 95 -17.03 -19.10 0.09
C LEU A 95 -18.45 -18.87 -0.47
N ASN A 96 -18.86 -17.62 -0.60
CA ASN A 96 -20.10 -17.26 -1.30
C ASN A 96 -19.79 -16.73 -2.70
N ASP A 97 -20.30 -17.41 -3.64
CA ASP A 97 -20.89 -17.26 -5.00
C ASP A 97 -20.46 -16.13 -5.95
N LEU A 98 -19.37 -15.41 -5.70
CA LEU A 98 -18.81 -14.51 -6.69
C LEU A 98 -17.35 -14.88 -6.93
N ASP A 99 -17.06 -15.48 -8.08
CA ASP A 99 -15.72 -15.93 -8.50
C ASP A 99 -14.62 -14.85 -8.36
N GLN A 100 -14.96 -13.58 -8.51
CA GLN A 100 -14.02 -12.47 -8.31
C GLN A 100 -13.72 -12.19 -6.84
N LEU A 101 -14.68 -12.38 -5.94
CA LEU A 101 -14.47 -12.27 -4.49
C LEU A 101 -13.72 -13.46 -3.94
N SER A 102 -13.91 -14.65 -4.50
CA SER A 102 -13.16 -15.84 -4.11
C SER A 102 -11.71 -15.78 -4.61
N LEU A 103 -11.46 -15.30 -5.83
CA LEU A 103 -10.12 -15.02 -6.32
C LEU A 103 -9.41 -13.95 -5.47
N ALA A 104 -10.08 -12.84 -5.18
CA ALA A 104 -9.55 -11.83 -4.25
C ALA A 104 -9.28 -12.42 -2.85
N ARG A 105 -10.04 -13.41 -2.41
CA ARG A 105 -9.84 -14.10 -1.13
C ARG A 105 -8.77 -15.18 -1.22
N HIS A 106 -8.60 -15.87 -2.32
CA HIS A 106 -7.52 -16.84 -2.55
C HIS A 106 -6.14 -16.18 -2.76
N GLU A 107 -6.12 -14.96 -3.28
CA GLU A 107 -4.92 -14.11 -3.37
C GLU A 107 -4.43 -13.62 -2.00
N ILE A 108 -5.24 -13.80 -0.97
CA ILE A 108 -4.97 -13.54 0.45
C ILE A 108 -3.79 -14.36 1.02
N SER A 109 -3.25 -15.31 0.30
CA SER A 109 -2.09 -16.07 0.75
C SER A 109 -0.75 -15.34 0.59
N ILE A 110 -0.73 -14.05 0.26
CA ILE A 110 0.48 -13.28 0.47
C ILE A 110 0.60 -13.05 1.98
N ASN A 111 1.31 -13.97 2.60
CA ASN A 111 1.75 -13.81 3.95
C ASN A 111 2.43 -12.45 4.09
N LEU A 112 2.14 -11.71 5.15
CA LEU A 112 2.77 -10.43 5.48
C LEU A 112 4.30 -10.48 5.35
N ASN A 113 4.90 -11.64 5.65
CA ASN A 113 6.33 -11.87 5.44
C ASN A 113 6.76 -11.70 3.97
N SER A 114 6.08 -12.37 3.03
CA SER A 114 6.43 -12.30 1.60
C SER A 114 6.24 -10.89 1.04
N LEU A 115 5.20 -10.18 1.50
CA LEU A 115 4.94 -8.80 1.11
C LEU A 115 6.09 -7.87 1.54
N ILE A 116 6.43 -7.89 2.82
CA ILE A 116 7.44 -7.02 3.41
C ILE A 116 8.84 -7.39 2.90
N GLU A 117 9.12 -8.69 2.72
CA GLU A 117 10.34 -9.17 2.09
C GLU A 117 10.51 -8.64 0.67
N THR A 118 9.47 -8.76 -0.16
CA THR A 118 9.47 -8.25 -1.53
C THR A 118 9.69 -6.73 -1.54
N ALA A 119 8.95 -5.99 -0.73
CA ALA A 119 9.12 -4.54 -0.61
C ALA A 119 10.55 -4.17 -0.22
N SER A 120 11.12 -4.87 0.76
CA SER A 120 12.49 -4.66 1.19
C SER A 120 13.52 -4.97 0.08
N ASN A 121 13.31 -6.04 -0.70
CA ASN A 121 14.19 -6.38 -1.81
C ASN A 121 14.13 -5.34 -2.94
N LEU A 122 12.97 -4.78 -3.21
CA LEU A 122 12.75 -3.77 -4.25
C LEU A 122 13.33 -2.40 -3.88
N LEU A 123 13.38 -2.07 -2.60
CA LEU A 123 13.84 -0.77 -2.13
C LEU A 123 15.36 -0.62 -2.18
N LYS A 124 15.79 0.55 -2.65
CA LYS A 124 17.16 1.06 -2.47
C LYS A 124 17.51 1.16 -0.99
N ASP A 125 18.81 1.22 -0.68
CA ASP A 125 19.24 1.64 0.65
C ASP A 125 18.67 3.03 0.97
N LYS A 126 18.17 3.20 2.22
CA LYS A 126 17.43 4.39 2.66
C LYS A 126 16.14 4.69 1.89
N GLY A 127 15.67 3.79 1.03
CA GLY A 127 14.36 3.88 0.39
C GLY A 127 13.21 3.72 1.40
N TYR A 128 12.05 4.22 1.03
CA TYR A 128 10.88 4.31 1.90
C TYR A 128 9.86 3.21 1.60
N PHE A 129 9.36 2.60 2.64
CA PHE A 129 8.23 1.68 2.61
C PHE A 129 7.00 2.33 3.25
N VAL A 130 5.86 2.29 2.60
CA VAL A 130 4.59 2.80 3.15
C VAL A 130 3.51 1.75 3.00
N MET A 131 2.80 1.47 4.08
CA MET A 131 1.71 0.50 4.09
C MET A 131 0.50 1.01 4.86
N VAL A 132 -0.68 0.73 4.32
CA VAL A 132 -1.96 0.81 5.02
C VAL A 132 -2.29 -0.58 5.53
N HIS A 133 -2.70 -0.71 6.79
CA HIS A 133 -3.13 -2.01 7.34
C HIS A 133 -4.10 -1.83 8.52
N ARG A 134 -4.59 -2.94 9.05
CA ARG A 134 -5.39 -2.97 10.29
C ARG A 134 -4.48 -2.84 11.50
N VAL A 135 -4.97 -2.15 12.55
CA VAL A 135 -4.25 -1.93 13.81
C VAL A 135 -3.99 -3.24 14.56
N ASP A 136 -4.89 -4.23 14.47
CA ASP A 136 -4.75 -5.53 15.14
C ASP A 136 -3.53 -6.34 14.65
N ARG A 137 -2.90 -5.94 13.54
CA ARG A 137 -1.69 -6.55 13.00
C ARG A 137 -0.42 -5.74 13.27
N LEU A 138 -0.51 -4.66 14.04
CA LEU A 138 0.60 -3.72 14.25
C LEU A 138 1.89 -4.40 14.72
N ILE A 139 1.78 -5.30 15.69
CA ILE A 139 2.96 -6.01 16.25
C ILE A 139 3.58 -6.90 15.18
N ASP A 140 2.79 -7.74 14.51
CA ASP A 140 3.26 -8.62 13.43
C ASP A 140 3.95 -7.81 12.31
N ILE A 141 3.41 -6.63 11.99
CA ILE A 141 3.95 -5.73 10.98
C ILE A 141 5.32 -5.21 11.40
N ILE A 142 5.44 -4.68 12.62
CA ILE A 142 6.70 -4.14 13.14
C ILE A 142 7.77 -5.23 13.18
N GLU A 143 7.46 -6.41 13.73
CA GLU A 143 8.39 -7.52 13.80
C GLU A 143 8.87 -7.95 12.41
N THR A 144 7.93 -8.06 11.45
CA THR A 144 8.26 -8.45 10.08
C THR A 144 9.08 -7.36 9.38
N MET A 145 8.76 -6.09 9.56
CA MET A 145 9.55 -4.98 9.04
C MET A 145 10.98 -5.03 9.56
N LYS A 146 11.17 -5.20 10.86
CA LYS A 146 12.50 -5.32 11.50
C LYS A 146 13.28 -6.52 10.94
N LYS A 147 12.62 -7.67 10.79
CA LYS A 147 13.21 -8.88 10.21
C LYS A 147 13.81 -8.62 8.82
N TYR A 148 13.17 -7.81 7.99
CA TYR A 148 13.61 -7.51 6.62
C TYR A 148 14.30 -6.15 6.49
N SER A 149 14.86 -5.63 7.59
CA SER A 149 15.63 -4.38 7.62
C SER A 149 14.86 -3.15 7.15
N LEU A 150 13.54 -3.14 7.35
CA LEU A 150 12.70 -1.95 7.21
C LEU A 150 12.47 -1.37 8.60
N GLU A 151 13.19 -0.31 8.95
CA GLU A 151 13.04 0.33 10.26
C GLU A 151 11.80 1.22 10.29
N PRO A 152 10.80 0.94 11.17
CA PRO A 152 9.63 1.78 11.31
C PRO A 152 10.00 3.21 11.73
N LYS A 153 9.46 4.22 11.04
CA LYS A 153 9.80 5.63 11.25
C LYS A 153 8.61 6.49 11.63
N ARG A 154 7.43 6.20 11.07
CA ARG A 154 6.21 6.94 11.36
C ARG A 154 5.02 5.99 11.40
N ILE A 155 4.12 6.22 12.37
CA ILE A 155 2.81 5.56 12.44
C ILE A 155 1.75 6.64 12.59
N GLN A 156 0.63 6.48 11.91
CA GLN A 156 -0.56 7.28 12.08
C GLN A 156 -1.78 6.37 12.17
N PHE A 157 -2.55 6.51 13.22
CA PHE A 157 -3.80 5.77 13.41
C PHE A 157 -4.95 6.54 12.77
N CYS A 158 -5.81 5.80 12.04
CA CYS A 158 -6.98 6.36 11.38
C CYS A 158 -8.25 5.94 12.13
N TYR A 159 -9.07 6.93 12.44
CA TYR A 159 -10.34 6.80 13.14
C TYR A 159 -11.47 7.23 12.22
N THR A 160 -12.60 6.54 12.27
CA THR A 160 -13.81 7.04 11.61
C THR A 160 -14.33 8.30 12.28
N LYS A 161 -14.44 8.29 13.61
CA LYS A 161 -14.73 9.42 14.50
C LYS A 161 -13.84 9.30 15.74
N LEU A 162 -13.61 10.39 16.45
CA LEU A 162 -12.68 10.42 17.59
C LEU A 162 -13.07 9.44 18.72
N GLU A 163 -14.36 9.24 18.96
CA GLU A 163 -14.90 8.36 19.99
C GLU A 163 -14.90 6.86 19.62
N LYS A 164 -14.54 6.54 18.38
CA LYS A 164 -14.47 5.16 17.90
C LYS A 164 -13.05 4.62 18.01
N GLU A 165 -12.93 3.30 18.02
CA GLU A 165 -11.63 2.65 17.94
C GLU A 165 -10.94 2.93 16.60
N GLY A 166 -9.65 3.20 16.63
CA GLY A 166 -8.81 3.28 15.43
C GLY A 166 -8.57 1.87 14.87
N LYS A 167 -9.14 1.56 13.71
CA LYS A 167 -9.06 0.22 13.08
C LYS A 167 -8.01 0.12 11.99
N ILE A 168 -7.59 1.25 11.45
CA ILE A 168 -6.63 1.34 10.35
C ILE A 168 -5.40 2.10 10.82
N LEU A 169 -4.24 1.66 10.37
CA LEU A 169 -2.98 2.36 10.56
C LEU A 169 -2.31 2.62 9.20
N LEU A 170 -1.59 3.72 9.17
CA LEU A 170 -0.59 4.03 8.16
C LEU A 170 0.77 3.84 8.82
N ILE A 171 1.64 3.05 8.20
CA ILE A 171 3.01 2.86 8.69
C ILE A 171 4.01 3.17 7.59
N GLU A 172 5.06 3.90 7.98
CA GLU A 172 6.20 4.17 7.13
C GLU A 172 7.45 3.59 7.76
N GLY A 173 8.28 2.98 6.92
CA GLY A 173 9.61 2.49 7.29
C GLY A 173 10.67 2.92 6.31
N VAL A 174 11.93 2.80 6.73
CA VAL A 174 13.10 3.11 5.90
C VAL A 174 14.01 1.90 5.84
N LYS A 175 14.41 1.52 4.63
CA LYS A 175 15.37 0.42 4.40
C LYS A 175 16.71 0.76 5.04
N ASN A 176 17.21 -0.14 5.89
CA ASN A 176 18.42 0.05 6.68
C ASN A 176 18.43 1.39 7.45
N GLY A 177 17.25 1.82 7.92
CA GLY A 177 17.09 3.03 8.73
C GLY A 177 17.66 2.86 10.13
N ASN A 178 18.01 3.97 10.78
CA ASN A 178 18.32 3.99 12.20
C ASN A 178 17.02 3.92 13.02
N SER A 179 17.08 3.49 14.28
CA SER A 179 15.93 3.51 15.19
C SER A 179 15.32 4.91 15.36
N GLY A 180 14.08 4.96 15.85
CA GLY A 180 13.40 6.22 16.14
C GLY A 180 12.04 6.31 15.45
N LEU A 181 11.01 5.76 16.11
CA LEU A 181 9.62 5.79 15.67
C LEU A 181 8.92 7.05 16.18
N ARG A 182 8.11 7.67 15.30
CA ARG A 182 7.23 8.79 15.65
C ARG A 182 5.77 8.38 15.45
N VAL A 183 4.92 8.62 16.43
CA VAL A 183 3.47 8.50 16.29
C VAL A 183 2.93 9.88 15.94
N LEU A 184 2.25 9.97 14.79
CA LEU A 184 1.64 11.20 14.31
C LEU A 184 0.28 11.41 14.96
N SER A 185 -0.22 12.64 14.93
CA SER A 185 -1.59 12.94 15.35
C SER A 185 -2.59 12.06 14.62
N PRO A 186 -3.68 11.61 15.28
CA PRO A 186 -4.65 10.73 14.68
C PRO A 186 -5.29 11.37 13.43
N LEU A 187 -5.56 10.56 12.41
CA LEU A 187 -6.35 10.96 11.24
C LEU A 187 -7.81 10.64 11.50
N ILE A 188 -8.64 11.66 11.66
CA ILE A 188 -10.08 11.52 11.83
C ILE A 188 -10.74 11.63 10.46
N ALA A 189 -11.46 10.58 10.04
CA ALA A 189 -12.03 10.51 8.69
C ALA A 189 -13.30 11.37 8.54
N HIS A 190 -14.14 11.41 9.56
CA HIS A 190 -15.43 12.09 9.50
C HIS A 190 -15.57 13.09 10.65
N ASP A 191 -16.27 14.18 10.38
CA ASP A 191 -16.74 15.14 11.38
C ASP A 191 -17.96 14.61 12.15
N ASP A 192 -18.50 15.42 13.06
CA ASP A 192 -19.65 15.04 13.90
C ASP A 192 -20.92 14.80 13.06
N ASP A 193 -21.07 15.51 11.94
CA ASP A 193 -22.20 15.40 11.01
C ASP A 193 -22.07 14.18 10.08
N GLY A 194 -20.95 13.48 10.10
CA GLY A 194 -20.67 12.30 9.27
C GLY A 194 -20.11 12.60 7.88
N ASN A 195 -19.78 13.87 7.59
CA ASN A 195 -19.07 14.25 6.37
C ASN A 195 -17.58 13.95 6.49
N TYR A 196 -16.86 13.88 5.36
CA TYR A 196 -15.40 13.81 5.43
C TYR A 196 -14.81 15.04 6.13
N SER A 197 -13.87 14.80 7.03
CA SER A 197 -13.17 15.86 7.75
C SER A 197 -12.40 16.77 6.78
N LYS A 198 -12.15 18.01 7.19
CA LYS A 198 -11.37 18.98 6.39
C LYS A 198 -10.01 18.42 6.00
N VAL A 199 -9.35 17.71 6.91
CA VAL A 199 -8.02 17.09 6.64
C VAL A 199 -8.12 16.05 5.52
N VAL A 200 -9.15 15.21 5.51
CA VAL A 200 -9.37 14.23 4.46
C VAL A 200 -9.69 14.91 3.13
N LEU A 201 -10.57 15.91 3.13
CA LEU A 201 -10.92 16.66 1.91
C LEU A 201 -9.71 17.39 1.29
N GLU A 202 -8.77 17.88 2.11
CA GLU A 202 -7.53 18.50 1.63
C GLU A 202 -6.58 17.50 0.95
N MET A 203 -6.64 16.21 1.32
CA MET A 203 -5.82 15.17 0.68
C MET A 203 -6.22 14.93 -0.79
N PHE A 204 -7.47 15.24 -1.15
CA PHE A 204 -8.00 15.04 -2.50
C PHE A 204 -7.80 16.26 -3.44
N LYS A 205 -7.33 17.38 -2.93
CA LYS A 205 -6.94 18.56 -3.71
C LYS A 205 -5.50 18.39 -4.23
#